data_b87dbca071499602a6a6a84173d54a17
#
_entry.id   b87dbca071499602a6a6a84173d54a17
#
_cell.length_a   1.000
_cell.length_b   1.000
_cell.length_c   1.000
_cell.angle_alpha   90.00
_cell.angle_beta   90.00
_cell.angle_gamma   90.00
#
_symmetry.space_group_name_H-M   'P 1'
#
loop_
_entity.id
_entity.type
_entity.pdbx_description
1 polymer ?
#
loop_
_entity_poly.entity_id
_entity_poly.type
_entity_poly.pdbx_seq_one_letter_code
_entity_poly.pdbx_strand_id
1 'polypeptide(L)'
;EAFDYAFKDGSFTQAALIIKDGKLIYERYRGITDNEADILASTSSSNSDQSFYKDLLNQRDKDSLISSWSTAKSFTSFLIGIAIESGHINSINDYASNYIQEWSRDDRSSVTVKDLLDMRSGLVPICFNVSSGELGNCLNSSDSASGGNIVYANDQLTKCINRELATEGLKYPWYENGANEYINGSFVYSNCDTMVLGEIIFRATGQDIQTYADYNLFSKLNIEAFWWRDYELYGQSNGNYLAYCCLDSTASDFAKFGYMLLLGGISDG
;
A
#
# COMPACT_ATOMS: atom_id res chain seq x y z
N GLU A 1 -14.28 -14.92 23.92
CA GLU A 1 -14.26 -13.53 24.45
C GLU A 1 -13.53 -12.55 23.51
N ALA A 2 -12.26 -12.78 23.09
CA ALA A 2 -11.54 -11.86 22.21
C ALA A 2 -12.22 -11.69 20.84
N PHE A 3 -12.64 -12.79 20.22
CA PHE A 3 -13.36 -12.75 18.95
C PHE A 3 -14.77 -12.16 19.10
N ASP A 4 -15.45 -12.38 20.22
CA ASP A 4 -16.75 -11.76 20.44
C ASP A 4 -16.62 -10.25 20.57
N TYR A 5 -15.52 -9.78 21.13
CA TYR A 5 -15.20 -8.35 21.14
C TYR A 5 -14.87 -7.83 19.74
N ALA A 6 -14.01 -8.54 18.98
CA ALA A 6 -13.61 -8.15 17.64
C ALA A 6 -14.79 -8.05 16.65
N PHE A 7 -15.82 -8.89 16.83
CA PHE A 7 -16.99 -8.94 15.95
C PHE A 7 -18.23 -8.21 16.51
N LYS A 8 -18.04 -7.31 17.49
CA LYS A 8 -19.15 -6.44 17.92
C LYS A 8 -19.64 -5.57 16.78
N ASP A 9 -20.93 -5.23 16.83
CA ASP A 9 -21.50 -4.23 15.94
C ASP A 9 -20.74 -2.89 16.08
N GLY A 10 -20.45 -2.27 14.95
CA GLY A 10 -19.64 -1.06 14.86
C GLY A 10 -18.12 -1.30 14.84
N SER A 11 -17.65 -2.56 14.88
CA SER A 11 -16.21 -2.89 14.76
C SER A 11 -15.73 -2.97 13.31
N PHE A 12 -16.62 -3.13 12.35
CA PHE A 12 -16.34 -3.35 10.93
C PHE A 12 -15.46 -4.57 10.64
N THR A 13 -15.22 -5.44 11.61
CA THR A 13 -14.42 -6.65 11.42
C THR A 13 -15.20 -7.66 10.58
N GLN A 14 -14.65 -8.06 9.45
CA GLN A 14 -15.26 -9.00 8.52
C GLN A 14 -14.59 -10.38 8.53
N ALA A 15 -13.32 -10.45 8.90
CA ALA A 15 -12.57 -11.71 9.03
C ALA A 15 -11.60 -11.65 10.20
N ALA A 16 -11.41 -12.76 10.89
CA ALA A 16 -10.35 -12.94 11.89
C ALA A 16 -9.91 -14.39 11.92
N LEU A 17 -8.59 -14.60 11.92
CA LEU A 17 -7.97 -15.92 11.92
C LEU A 17 -6.90 -16.00 13.00
N ILE A 18 -6.70 -17.20 13.56
CA ILE A 18 -5.54 -17.49 14.42
C ILE A 18 -4.79 -18.70 13.86
N ILE A 19 -3.51 -18.51 13.58
CA ILE A 19 -2.59 -19.59 13.26
C ILE A 19 -1.68 -19.81 14.48
N LYS A 20 -1.60 -21.05 14.94
CA LYS A 20 -0.70 -21.46 16.00
C LYS A 20 0.01 -22.77 15.61
N ASP A 21 1.32 -22.79 15.76
CA ASP A 21 2.15 -23.97 15.46
C ASP A 21 1.86 -24.56 14.05
N GLY A 22 1.73 -23.65 13.03
CA GLY A 22 1.44 -24.03 11.65
C GLY A 22 0.00 -24.45 11.36
N LYS A 23 -0.91 -24.34 12.32
CA LYS A 23 -2.30 -24.77 12.17
C LYS A 23 -3.24 -23.58 12.32
N LEU A 24 -4.19 -23.47 11.40
CA LEU A 24 -5.35 -22.61 11.57
C LEU A 24 -6.23 -23.21 12.69
N ILE A 25 -6.22 -22.57 13.86
CA ILE A 25 -6.96 -23.07 15.04
C ILE A 25 -8.29 -22.37 15.24
N TYR A 26 -8.48 -21.22 14.59
CA TYR A 26 -9.73 -20.48 14.62
C TYR A 26 -9.86 -19.59 13.39
N GLU A 27 -11.05 -19.54 12.84
CA GLU A 27 -11.45 -18.58 11.83
C GLU A 27 -12.91 -18.16 12.02
N ARG A 28 -13.20 -16.91 11.72
CA ARG A 28 -14.57 -16.38 11.74
C ARG A 28 -14.70 -15.30 10.67
N TYR A 29 -15.86 -15.31 10.02
CA TYR A 29 -16.22 -14.36 8.96
C TYR A 29 -17.62 -13.81 9.20
N ARG A 30 -17.88 -12.59 8.78
CA ARG A 30 -19.22 -12.01 8.69
C ARG A 30 -19.27 -10.87 7.66
N GLY A 31 -20.44 -10.57 7.14
CA GLY A 31 -20.72 -9.30 6.50
C GLY A 31 -20.84 -8.15 7.50
N ILE A 32 -21.06 -6.95 7.03
CA ILE A 32 -21.35 -5.81 7.87
C ILE A 32 -22.77 -5.90 8.44
N THR A 33 -23.00 -5.25 9.58
CA THR A 33 -24.31 -5.11 10.19
C THR A 33 -25.08 -3.95 9.54
N ASP A 34 -26.36 -3.85 9.85
CA ASP A 34 -27.21 -2.73 9.41
C ASP A 34 -26.69 -1.40 9.93
N ASN A 35 -26.29 -1.35 11.20
CA ASN A 35 -25.70 -0.15 11.81
C ASN A 35 -24.37 0.25 11.15
N GLU A 36 -23.51 -0.72 10.84
CA GLU A 36 -22.24 -0.45 10.13
C GLU A 36 -22.49 0.08 8.71
N ALA A 37 -23.50 -0.45 8.01
CA ALA A 37 -23.89 0.06 6.69
C ALA A 37 -24.46 1.50 6.76
N ASP A 38 -25.25 1.81 7.78
CA ASP A 38 -25.75 3.17 8.03
C ASP A 38 -24.61 4.15 8.33
N ILE A 39 -23.63 3.74 9.13
CA ILE A 39 -22.45 4.56 9.41
C ILE A 39 -21.67 4.84 8.11
N LEU A 40 -21.41 3.82 7.27
CA LEU A 40 -20.73 4.01 5.99
C LEU A 40 -21.49 4.94 5.07
N ALA A 41 -22.81 4.79 4.96
CA ALA A 41 -23.67 5.66 4.14
C ALA A 41 -23.62 7.12 4.61
N SER A 42 -23.60 7.34 5.94
CA SER A 42 -23.61 8.68 6.51
C SER A 42 -22.24 9.39 6.47
N THR A 43 -21.15 8.62 6.43
CA THR A 43 -19.78 9.16 6.47
C THR A 43 -19.12 9.22 5.10
N SER A 44 -19.67 8.50 4.12
CA SER A 44 -19.14 8.50 2.75
C SER A 44 -19.47 9.79 2.03
N SER A 45 -18.50 10.34 1.31
CA SER A 45 -18.72 11.44 0.36
C SER A 45 -19.43 10.98 -0.92
N SER A 46 -19.60 9.68 -1.12
CA SER A 46 -20.43 9.12 -2.19
C SER A 46 -21.90 9.20 -1.79
N ASN A 47 -22.78 9.46 -2.77
CA ASN A 47 -24.24 9.42 -2.57
C ASN A 47 -24.78 7.97 -2.42
N SER A 48 -23.95 7.05 -1.95
CA SER A 48 -24.32 5.65 -1.77
C SER A 48 -25.11 5.49 -0.48
N ASP A 49 -26.23 4.81 -0.55
CA ASP A 49 -27.08 4.53 0.59
C ASP A 49 -26.69 3.24 1.34
N GLN A 50 -27.39 2.94 2.42
CA GLN A 50 -27.20 1.74 3.21
C GLN A 50 -27.26 0.46 2.36
N SER A 51 -28.20 0.40 1.38
CA SER A 51 -28.41 -0.80 0.56
C SER A 51 -27.17 -1.12 -0.27
N PHE A 52 -26.51 -0.11 -0.83
CA PHE A 52 -25.28 -0.27 -1.57
C PHE A 52 -24.19 -0.97 -0.72
N TYR A 53 -23.97 -0.47 0.50
CA TYR A 53 -22.95 -1.08 1.38
C TYR A 53 -23.34 -2.47 1.86
N LYS A 54 -24.62 -2.71 2.11
CA LYS A 54 -25.11 -4.06 2.43
C LYS A 54 -24.88 -5.02 1.28
N ASP A 55 -25.25 -4.67 0.05
CA ASP A 55 -25.07 -5.53 -1.11
C ASP A 55 -23.57 -5.83 -1.38
N LEU A 56 -22.72 -4.82 -1.20
CA LEU A 56 -21.27 -4.97 -1.40
C LEU A 56 -20.60 -5.81 -0.31
N LEU A 57 -21.04 -5.71 0.95
CA LEU A 57 -20.33 -6.23 2.12
C LEU A 57 -21.17 -7.18 2.98
N ASN A 58 -22.34 -7.62 2.52
CA ASN A 58 -23.31 -8.40 3.32
C ASN A 58 -22.85 -9.81 3.64
N GLN A 59 -22.08 -10.44 2.77
CA GLN A 59 -21.59 -11.79 2.95
C GLN A 59 -20.07 -11.82 2.80
N ARG A 60 -19.42 -12.30 3.83
CA ARG A 60 -17.98 -12.55 3.83
C ARG A 60 -17.71 -13.93 4.37
N ASP A 61 -16.93 -14.67 3.64
CA ASP A 61 -16.51 -16.03 3.95
C ASP A 61 -15.00 -16.20 3.70
N LYS A 62 -14.53 -17.44 3.77
CA LYS A 62 -13.11 -17.76 3.56
C LYS A 62 -12.61 -17.45 2.14
N ASP A 63 -13.50 -17.42 1.16
CA ASP A 63 -13.18 -17.22 -0.27
C ASP A 63 -13.37 -15.76 -0.72
N SER A 64 -13.85 -14.90 0.18
CA SER A 64 -14.09 -13.49 -0.11
C SER A 64 -12.77 -12.73 -0.24
N LEU A 65 -12.62 -11.99 -1.33
CA LEU A 65 -11.48 -11.11 -1.54
C LEU A 65 -11.62 -9.85 -0.66
N ILE A 66 -10.51 -9.45 -0.09
CA ILE A 66 -10.37 -8.27 0.76
C ILE A 66 -9.22 -7.45 0.22
N SER A 67 -9.43 -6.14 0.06
CA SER A 67 -8.34 -5.26 -0.35
C SER A 67 -7.42 -4.94 0.84
N SER A 68 -6.14 -5.10 0.62
CA SER A 68 -5.10 -4.94 1.65
C SER A 68 -4.91 -3.50 2.12
N TRP A 69 -5.34 -2.51 1.32
CA TRP A 69 -4.88 -1.14 1.47
C TRP A 69 -3.35 -1.10 1.67
N SER A 70 -2.88 -0.35 2.64
CA SER A 70 -1.44 -0.16 2.88
C SER A 70 -0.68 -1.40 3.36
N THR A 71 -1.35 -2.50 3.71
CA THR A 71 -0.66 -3.77 4.00
C THR A 71 0.12 -4.28 2.78
N ALA A 72 -0.28 -3.89 1.55
CA ALA A 72 0.47 -4.17 0.33
C ALA A 72 1.94 -3.71 0.39
N LYS A 73 2.23 -2.64 1.14
CA LYS A 73 3.61 -2.15 1.32
C LYS A 73 4.54 -3.20 1.93
N SER A 74 4.02 -4.06 2.80
CA SER A 74 4.79 -5.16 3.38
C SER A 74 5.17 -6.21 2.33
N PHE A 75 4.28 -6.49 1.39
CA PHE A 75 4.57 -7.37 0.26
C PHE A 75 5.62 -6.76 -0.65
N THR A 76 5.48 -5.48 -1.02
CA THR A 76 6.46 -4.77 -1.84
C THR A 76 7.83 -4.73 -1.17
N SER A 77 7.90 -4.46 0.13
CA SER A 77 9.14 -4.49 0.90
C SER A 77 9.78 -5.89 0.87
N PHE A 78 8.99 -6.94 1.03
CA PHE A 78 9.49 -8.31 0.98
C PHE A 78 10.01 -8.68 -0.43
N LEU A 79 9.35 -8.22 -1.49
CA LEU A 79 9.81 -8.44 -2.87
C LEU A 79 11.13 -7.72 -3.17
N ILE A 80 11.39 -6.55 -2.59
CA ILE A 80 12.72 -5.93 -2.63
C ILE A 80 13.75 -6.84 -1.98
N GLY A 81 13.43 -7.46 -0.84
CA GLY A 81 14.32 -8.45 -0.19
C GLY A 81 14.62 -9.65 -1.10
N ILE A 82 13.62 -10.20 -1.77
CA ILE A 82 13.80 -11.28 -2.75
C ILE A 82 14.66 -10.82 -3.94
N ALA A 83 14.47 -9.59 -4.43
CA ALA A 83 15.27 -9.05 -5.53
C ALA A 83 16.75 -8.86 -5.14
N ILE A 84 17.02 -8.56 -3.88
CA ILE A 84 18.39 -8.50 -3.34
C ILE A 84 18.97 -9.91 -3.25
N GLU A 85 18.27 -10.86 -2.67
CA GLU A 85 18.74 -12.25 -2.54
C GLU A 85 19.01 -12.90 -3.91
N SER A 86 18.21 -12.55 -4.90
CA SER A 86 18.36 -13.02 -6.29
C SER A 86 19.41 -12.25 -7.09
N GLY A 87 20.07 -11.25 -6.51
CA GLY A 87 21.12 -10.47 -7.14
C GLY A 87 20.65 -9.44 -8.19
N HIS A 88 19.37 -9.16 -8.27
CA HIS A 88 18.82 -8.11 -9.15
C HIS A 88 19.05 -6.69 -8.57
N ILE A 89 19.05 -6.59 -7.25
CA ILE A 89 19.42 -5.40 -6.48
C ILE A 89 20.61 -5.81 -5.61
N ASN A 90 21.69 -4.99 -5.53
CA ASN A 90 22.85 -5.43 -4.76
C ASN A 90 22.62 -5.29 -3.24
N SER A 91 21.94 -4.23 -2.82
CA SER A 91 21.76 -3.91 -1.40
C SER A 91 20.62 -2.91 -1.19
N ILE A 92 20.03 -2.90 0.01
CA ILE A 92 19.14 -1.79 0.44
C ILE A 92 19.88 -0.44 0.44
N ASN A 93 21.21 -0.43 0.51
CA ASN A 93 22.02 0.79 0.49
C ASN A 93 22.37 1.25 -0.93
N ASP A 94 21.92 0.55 -1.97
CA ASP A 94 22.06 1.03 -3.35
C ASP A 94 21.35 2.36 -3.51
N TYR A 95 21.95 3.26 -4.27
CA TYR A 95 21.25 4.48 -4.67
C TYR A 95 20.08 4.13 -5.59
N ALA A 96 18.91 4.66 -5.27
CA ALA A 96 17.71 4.47 -6.09
C ALA A 96 17.91 4.98 -7.52
N SER A 97 18.81 5.96 -7.73
CA SER A 97 19.21 6.47 -9.04
C SER A 97 19.92 5.44 -9.93
N ASN A 98 20.39 4.31 -9.39
CA ASN A 98 20.90 3.20 -10.20
C ASN A 98 19.76 2.58 -11.05
N TYR A 99 18.53 2.69 -10.59
CA TYR A 99 17.32 2.16 -11.22
C TYR A 99 16.47 3.29 -11.80
N ILE A 100 16.24 4.37 -11.05
CA ILE A 100 15.47 5.54 -11.44
C ILE A 100 16.42 6.56 -12.05
N GLN A 101 16.72 6.41 -13.32
CA GLN A 101 17.72 7.22 -14.04
C GLN A 101 17.39 8.72 -14.03
N GLU A 102 16.12 9.07 -13.88
CA GLU A 102 15.61 10.43 -13.74
C GLU A 102 16.23 11.18 -12.56
N TRP A 103 16.68 10.43 -11.54
CA TRP A 103 17.30 11.00 -10.32
C TRP A 103 18.83 11.12 -10.39
N SER A 104 19.45 10.62 -11.44
CA SER A 104 20.92 10.53 -11.53
C SER A 104 21.64 11.88 -11.69
N ARG A 105 20.92 12.97 -11.99
CA ARG A 105 21.50 14.26 -12.35
C ARG A 105 21.20 15.39 -11.38
N ASP A 106 20.55 15.11 -10.27
CA ASP A 106 20.21 16.08 -9.24
C ASP A 106 20.41 15.50 -7.84
N ASP A 107 20.04 16.25 -6.80
CA ASP A 107 20.27 15.87 -5.39
C ASP A 107 19.54 14.59 -4.98
N ARG A 108 18.51 14.16 -5.73
CA ARG A 108 17.82 12.88 -5.53
C ARG A 108 18.73 11.66 -5.81
N SER A 109 19.88 11.88 -6.47
CA SER A 109 20.87 10.82 -6.71
C SER A 109 21.42 10.19 -5.42
N SER A 110 21.30 10.89 -4.29
CA SER A 110 21.73 10.42 -2.97
C SER A 110 20.68 9.55 -2.25
N VAL A 111 19.43 9.51 -2.71
CA VAL A 111 18.35 8.71 -2.12
C VAL A 111 18.65 7.23 -2.32
N THR A 112 18.62 6.46 -1.23
CA THR A 112 18.85 5.01 -1.27
C THR A 112 17.54 4.22 -1.33
N VAL A 113 17.62 2.94 -1.72
CA VAL A 113 16.49 1.99 -1.62
C VAL A 113 16.01 1.90 -0.17
N LYS A 114 16.94 1.95 0.81
CA LYS A 114 16.62 1.97 2.24
C LYS A 114 15.79 3.19 2.64
N ASP A 115 16.12 4.37 2.14
CA ASP A 115 15.38 5.58 2.46
C ASP A 115 13.92 5.49 1.97
N LEU A 116 13.69 4.88 0.81
CA LEU A 116 12.34 4.60 0.31
C LEU A 116 11.60 3.55 1.16
N LEU A 117 12.28 2.47 1.56
CA LEU A 117 11.70 1.43 2.43
C LEU A 117 11.33 1.98 3.81
N ASP A 118 12.16 2.85 4.36
CA ASP A 118 11.96 3.46 5.68
C ASP A 118 11.04 4.70 5.63
N MET A 119 10.56 5.10 4.43
CA MET A 119 9.81 6.36 4.22
C MET A 119 10.55 7.58 4.78
N ARG A 120 11.85 7.65 4.49
CA ARG A 120 12.79 8.72 4.88
C ARG A 120 13.52 9.30 3.67
N SER A 121 12.92 9.16 2.49
CA SER A 121 13.50 9.58 1.22
C SER A 121 13.75 11.09 1.12
N GLY A 122 13.08 11.87 1.94
CA GLY A 122 13.12 13.32 1.86
C GLY A 122 12.36 13.91 0.67
N LEU A 123 11.71 13.07 -0.12
CA LEU A 123 10.93 13.53 -1.27
C LEU A 123 9.59 14.11 -0.82
N VAL A 124 9.19 15.22 -1.43
CA VAL A 124 7.94 15.90 -1.12
C VAL A 124 6.75 14.95 -1.33
N PRO A 125 5.85 14.78 -0.34
CA PRO A 125 4.67 13.93 -0.50
C PRO A 125 3.70 14.52 -1.51
N ILE A 126 3.10 13.63 -2.31
CA ILE A 126 2.10 13.94 -3.32
C ILE A 126 0.71 13.62 -2.78
N CYS A 127 -0.21 14.51 -3.03
CA CYS A 127 -1.61 14.44 -2.64
C CYS A 127 -2.54 14.57 -3.82
N PHE A 128 -3.70 13.97 -3.68
CA PHE A 128 -4.80 14.19 -4.61
C PHE A 128 -5.62 15.40 -4.16
N ASN A 129 -5.75 16.38 -5.03
CA ASN A 129 -6.62 17.51 -4.81
C ASN A 129 -8.02 17.20 -5.36
N VAL A 130 -8.99 17.04 -4.45
CA VAL A 130 -10.37 16.69 -4.81
C VAL A 130 -11.04 17.77 -5.67
N SER A 131 -10.70 19.04 -5.43
CA SER A 131 -11.32 20.16 -6.14
C SER A 131 -10.85 20.28 -7.60
N SER A 132 -9.57 20.02 -7.87
CA SER A 132 -9.02 20.07 -9.24
C SER A 132 -9.00 18.70 -9.94
N GLY A 133 -9.12 17.59 -9.19
CA GLY A 133 -8.96 16.24 -9.72
C GLY A 133 -7.52 15.87 -10.08
N GLU A 134 -6.53 16.65 -9.62
CA GLU A 134 -5.13 16.49 -9.97
C GLU A 134 -4.26 16.08 -8.79
N LEU A 135 -3.16 15.42 -9.10
CA LEU A 135 -2.07 15.19 -8.15
C LEU A 135 -1.20 16.44 -8.05
N GLY A 136 -0.90 16.84 -6.84
CA GLY A 136 -0.05 17.99 -6.53
C GLY A 136 0.76 17.80 -5.27
N ASN A 137 1.61 18.78 -4.99
CA ASN A 137 2.38 18.83 -3.76
C ASN A 137 1.45 19.08 -2.57
N CYS A 138 1.51 18.21 -1.57
CA CYS A 138 0.69 18.28 -0.36
C CYS A 138 0.84 19.59 0.42
N LEU A 139 1.92 20.31 0.23
CA LEU A 139 2.27 21.49 1.01
C LEU A 139 1.43 22.72 0.64
N ASN A 140 0.88 22.74 -0.55
CA ASN A 140 0.14 23.89 -1.08
C ASN A 140 -1.39 23.70 -0.98
N SER A 141 -1.85 22.58 -0.43
CA SER A 141 -3.28 22.34 -0.35
C SER A 141 -3.85 22.94 0.93
N SER A 142 -4.65 23.98 0.78
CA SER A 142 -5.64 24.37 1.78
C SER A 142 -6.66 23.25 2.08
N ASP A 143 -6.66 22.23 1.24
CA ASP A 143 -7.53 21.04 1.28
C ASP A 143 -6.83 19.90 2.02
N SER A 144 -6.37 20.18 3.24
CA SER A 144 -5.76 19.21 4.14
C SER A 144 -6.62 17.97 4.44
N ALA A 145 -7.90 18.01 4.12
CA ALA A 145 -8.84 16.91 4.35
C ALA A 145 -8.70 15.74 3.35
N SER A 146 -8.08 15.95 2.18
CA SER A 146 -7.92 14.92 1.16
C SER A 146 -6.50 14.38 1.07
N GLY A 147 -5.68 14.75 2.03
CA GLY A 147 -4.29 14.43 2.06
C GLY A 147 -3.99 12.96 1.95
N GLY A 148 -3.49 12.55 0.81
CA GLY A 148 -2.78 11.32 0.66
C GLY A 148 -3.44 10.21 -0.11
N ASN A 149 -4.72 10.26 -0.43
CA ASN A 149 -5.31 9.17 -1.18
C ASN A 149 -5.15 9.36 -2.70
N ILE A 150 -3.93 9.09 -3.18
CA ILE A 150 -3.60 9.15 -4.60
C ILE A 150 -4.22 7.98 -5.41
N VAL A 151 -4.89 7.04 -4.75
CA VAL A 151 -5.44 5.82 -5.36
C VAL A 151 -6.40 6.08 -6.52
N TYR A 152 -7.02 7.25 -6.55
CA TYR A 152 -7.97 7.61 -7.60
C TYR A 152 -7.35 8.40 -8.76
N ALA A 153 -6.05 8.65 -8.73
CA ALA A 153 -5.38 9.42 -9.76
C ALA A 153 -4.78 8.52 -10.84
N ASN A 154 -4.77 9.02 -12.07
CA ASN A 154 -4.08 8.40 -13.18
C ASN A 154 -2.58 8.72 -13.16
N ASP A 155 -1.78 7.82 -13.74
CA ASP A 155 -0.34 7.99 -13.92
C ASP A 155 0.38 8.44 -12.64
N GLN A 156 0.10 7.75 -11.56
CA GLN A 156 0.68 8.04 -10.26
C GLN A 156 2.20 7.85 -10.25
N LEU A 157 2.70 6.90 -11.03
CA LEU A 157 4.14 6.59 -11.08
C LEU A 157 4.95 7.77 -11.59
N THR A 158 4.55 8.39 -12.69
CA THR A 158 5.23 9.59 -13.24
C THR A 158 5.27 10.72 -12.21
N LYS A 159 4.17 10.94 -11.49
CA LYS A 159 4.12 11.95 -10.43
C LYS A 159 5.04 11.60 -9.26
N CYS A 160 5.08 10.32 -8.87
CA CYS A 160 5.94 9.85 -7.78
C CYS A 160 7.43 9.95 -8.13
N ILE A 161 7.83 9.69 -9.37
CA ILE A 161 9.21 9.82 -9.85
C ILE A 161 9.62 11.30 -9.94
N ASN A 162 8.72 12.18 -10.37
CA ASN A 162 9.02 13.60 -10.57
C ASN A 162 8.95 14.47 -9.31
N ARG A 163 8.83 13.86 -8.13
CA ARG A 163 8.89 14.61 -6.86
C ARG A 163 10.26 15.27 -6.67
N GLU A 164 10.24 16.43 -6.03
CA GLU A 164 11.43 17.14 -5.59
C GLU A 164 11.82 16.72 -4.17
N LEU A 165 13.07 16.98 -3.79
CA LEU A 165 13.47 16.87 -2.39
C LEU A 165 12.83 18.01 -1.58
N ALA A 166 12.38 17.68 -0.37
CA ALA A 166 11.85 18.65 0.56
C ALA A 166 12.95 19.55 1.11
N THR A 167 12.67 20.84 1.22
CA THR A 167 13.54 21.78 1.89
C THR A 167 13.36 21.66 3.41
N GLU A 168 14.45 21.73 4.16
CA GLU A 168 14.41 21.77 5.62
C GLU A 168 13.49 22.89 6.13
N GLY A 169 12.71 22.61 7.18
CA GLY A 169 11.72 23.53 7.71
C GLY A 169 10.39 23.57 6.95
N LEU A 170 10.23 22.72 5.93
CA LEU A 170 8.99 22.61 5.18
C LEU A 170 7.87 22.07 6.08
N LYS A 171 6.73 22.75 6.11
CA LYS A 171 5.58 22.34 6.96
C LYS A 171 4.64 21.42 6.23
N TYR A 172 4.24 20.35 6.92
CA TYR A 172 3.26 19.38 6.43
C TYR A 172 1.91 19.59 7.11
N PRO A 173 0.81 19.78 6.38
CA PRO A 173 -0.49 20.13 6.97
C PRO A 173 -1.15 19.08 7.85
N TRP A 174 -0.75 17.81 7.75
CA TRP A 174 -1.39 16.72 8.52
C TRP A 174 -0.80 16.40 9.88
N TYR A 175 0.23 17.08 10.28
CA TYR A 175 0.75 16.90 11.63
C TYR A 175 0.10 17.91 12.56
N GLU A 176 -0.93 17.51 13.30
CA GLU A 176 -1.75 18.38 14.16
C GLU A 176 -1.02 19.00 15.36
N ASN A 177 0.21 18.63 15.63
CA ASN A 177 0.87 18.98 16.89
C ASN A 177 2.01 20.02 16.80
N GLY A 178 2.01 20.91 15.82
CA GLY A 178 2.89 22.09 15.81
C GLY A 178 4.40 21.86 15.59
N ALA A 179 4.84 20.59 15.50
CA ALA A 179 6.22 20.20 15.20
C ALA A 179 6.35 19.68 13.76
N ASN A 180 5.69 20.34 12.83
CA ASN A 180 5.36 19.81 11.49
C ASN A 180 6.37 20.26 10.46
N GLU A 181 7.58 20.50 10.88
CA GLU A 181 8.65 20.88 9.99
C GLU A 181 9.42 19.63 9.55
N TYR A 182 9.67 19.55 8.24
CA TYR A 182 10.56 18.54 7.70
C TYR A 182 11.97 18.78 8.24
N ILE A 183 12.51 17.75 8.85
CA ILE A 183 13.91 17.64 9.23
C ILE A 183 14.52 16.55 8.36
N ASN A 184 15.66 16.79 7.74
CA ASN A 184 16.31 15.86 6.84
C ASN A 184 16.43 14.47 7.47
N GLY A 185 16.01 13.44 6.76
CA GLY A 185 15.95 12.06 7.24
C GLY A 185 14.82 11.73 8.22
N SER A 186 13.87 12.66 8.45
CA SER A 186 12.67 12.36 9.25
C SER A 186 11.74 11.41 8.50
N PHE A 187 10.98 10.60 9.27
CA PHE A 187 9.94 9.74 8.71
C PHE A 187 8.77 10.58 8.21
N VAL A 188 8.39 10.37 6.96
CA VAL A 188 7.18 10.96 6.36
C VAL A 188 6.45 9.86 5.61
N TYR A 189 5.27 9.48 6.09
CA TYR A 189 4.49 8.42 5.45
C TYR A 189 4.21 8.75 3.98
N SER A 190 4.66 7.89 3.05
CA SER A 190 4.65 8.17 1.62
C SER A 190 4.20 6.95 0.81
N ASN A 191 3.04 7.08 0.16
CA ASN A 191 2.60 6.09 -0.83
C ASN A 191 3.53 6.07 -2.04
N CYS A 192 4.03 7.23 -2.42
CA CYS A 192 4.94 7.37 -3.55
C CYS A 192 6.29 6.66 -3.35
N ASP A 193 6.82 6.60 -2.13
CA ASP A 193 8.06 5.88 -1.88
C ASP A 193 7.90 4.41 -2.22
N THR A 194 6.78 3.81 -1.79
CA THR A 194 6.50 2.41 -2.14
C THR A 194 6.13 2.22 -3.62
N MET A 195 5.45 3.20 -4.24
CA MET A 195 5.20 3.15 -5.68
C MET A 195 6.50 3.09 -6.48
N VAL A 196 7.50 3.90 -6.10
CA VAL A 196 8.83 3.89 -6.71
C VAL A 196 9.58 2.59 -6.43
N LEU A 197 9.41 1.94 -5.26
CA LEU A 197 9.97 0.60 -5.01
C LEU A 197 9.42 -0.44 -5.99
N GLY A 198 8.13 -0.37 -6.34
CA GLY A 198 7.55 -1.21 -7.39
C GLY A 198 8.22 -1.01 -8.75
N GLU A 199 8.51 0.24 -9.11
CA GLU A 199 9.25 0.57 -10.33
C GLU A 199 10.71 0.11 -10.28
N ILE A 200 11.37 0.19 -9.13
CA ILE A 200 12.72 -0.35 -8.94
C ILE A 200 12.74 -1.86 -9.21
N ILE A 201 11.75 -2.61 -8.72
CA ILE A 201 11.61 -4.04 -9.04
C ILE A 201 11.53 -4.22 -10.56
N PHE A 202 10.66 -3.47 -11.24
CA PHE A 202 10.52 -3.58 -12.69
C PHE A 202 11.83 -3.30 -13.42
N ARG A 203 12.52 -2.21 -13.09
CA ARG A 203 13.75 -1.82 -13.79
C ARG A 203 14.95 -2.75 -13.46
N ALA A 204 14.96 -3.34 -12.28
CA ALA A 204 15.99 -4.28 -11.88
C ALA A 204 15.79 -5.69 -12.48
N THR A 205 14.53 -6.12 -12.64
CA THR A 205 14.22 -7.51 -12.99
C THR A 205 13.65 -7.67 -14.41
N GLY A 206 13.13 -6.59 -15.02
CA GLY A 206 12.37 -6.62 -16.26
C GLY A 206 10.92 -7.14 -16.10
N GLN A 207 10.47 -7.40 -14.87
CA GLN A 207 9.12 -7.90 -14.56
C GLN A 207 8.35 -6.87 -13.73
N ASP A 208 7.09 -6.64 -14.06
CA ASP A 208 6.22 -5.84 -13.19
C ASP A 208 6.01 -6.53 -11.83
N ILE A 209 5.58 -5.74 -10.83
CA ILE A 209 5.49 -6.23 -9.45
C ILE A 209 4.53 -7.44 -9.31
N GLN A 210 3.43 -7.49 -10.09
CA GLN A 210 2.51 -8.63 -10.05
C GLN A 210 3.19 -9.88 -10.58
N THR A 211 3.74 -9.82 -11.79
CA THR A 211 4.46 -10.95 -12.40
C THR A 211 5.62 -11.43 -11.51
N TYR A 212 6.36 -10.49 -10.94
CA TYR A 212 7.48 -10.81 -10.06
C TYR A 212 7.01 -11.49 -8.76
N ALA A 213 5.92 -11.00 -8.18
CA ALA A 213 5.33 -11.59 -6.98
C ALA A 213 4.74 -12.97 -7.23
N ASP A 214 4.02 -13.15 -8.33
CA ASP A 214 3.42 -14.44 -8.71
C ASP A 214 4.48 -15.54 -8.77
N TYR A 215 5.61 -15.25 -9.40
CA TYR A 215 6.68 -16.23 -9.60
C TYR A 215 7.52 -16.46 -8.34
N ASN A 216 7.85 -15.39 -7.62
CA ASN A 216 8.87 -15.47 -6.56
C ASN A 216 8.31 -15.59 -5.14
N LEU A 217 7.01 -15.24 -4.94
CA LEU A 217 6.38 -15.22 -3.63
C LEU A 217 5.05 -16.00 -3.62
N PHE A 218 4.09 -15.60 -4.45
CA PHE A 218 2.73 -16.11 -4.35
C PHE A 218 2.64 -17.60 -4.68
N SER A 219 3.31 -18.05 -5.76
CA SER A 219 3.36 -19.48 -6.09
C SER A 219 4.05 -20.31 -5.00
N LYS A 220 5.02 -19.76 -4.29
CA LYS A 220 5.73 -20.45 -3.21
C LYS A 220 4.87 -20.67 -1.96
N LEU A 221 3.97 -19.73 -1.70
CA LEU A 221 3.07 -19.75 -0.54
C LEU A 221 1.67 -20.27 -0.87
N ASN A 222 1.43 -20.64 -2.13
CA ASN A 222 0.10 -20.96 -2.64
C ASN A 222 -0.91 -19.87 -2.26
N ILE A 223 -0.58 -18.61 -2.62
CA ILE A 223 -1.37 -17.40 -2.46
C ILE A 223 -1.92 -17.00 -3.82
N GLU A 224 -3.18 -16.58 -3.85
CA GLU A 224 -3.78 -15.87 -4.98
C GLU A 224 -4.03 -14.41 -4.55
N ALA A 225 -3.32 -13.46 -5.20
CA ALA A 225 -3.44 -12.04 -4.89
C ALA A 225 -3.20 -11.19 -6.12
N PHE A 226 -3.92 -10.07 -6.22
CA PHE A 226 -3.93 -9.21 -7.40
C PHE A 226 -3.84 -7.75 -7.00
N TRP A 227 -2.79 -7.05 -7.47
CA TRP A 227 -2.69 -5.60 -7.32
C TRP A 227 -3.62 -4.87 -8.28
N TRP A 228 -4.27 -3.84 -7.77
CA TRP A 228 -4.95 -2.88 -8.62
C TRP A 228 -3.95 -2.08 -9.45
N ARG A 229 -4.48 -1.46 -10.53
CA ARG A 229 -3.75 -0.50 -11.36
C ARG A 229 -4.43 0.86 -11.34
N ASP A 230 -3.67 1.94 -11.51
CA ASP A 230 -4.22 3.29 -11.52
C ASP A 230 -5.23 3.53 -12.64
N TYR A 231 -5.08 2.87 -13.78
CA TYR A 231 -6.03 2.99 -14.89
C TYR A 231 -7.20 1.99 -14.85
N GLU A 232 -7.13 0.94 -14.07
CA GLU A 232 -8.24 -0.03 -13.97
C GLU A 232 -9.50 0.60 -13.39
N LEU A 233 -9.36 1.56 -12.47
CA LEU A 233 -10.49 2.32 -11.91
C LEU A 233 -11.30 3.08 -12.97
N TYR A 234 -10.72 3.30 -14.14
CA TYR A 234 -11.32 4.00 -15.27
C TYR A 234 -11.55 3.08 -16.49
N GLY A 235 -11.46 1.77 -16.29
CA GLY A 235 -11.66 0.79 -17.35
C GLY A 235 -10.51 0.67 -18.35
N GLN A 236 -9.30 1.05 -17.97
CA GLN A 236 -8.09 0.95 -18.79
C GLN A 236 -7.17 -0.14 -18.26
N SER A 237 -6.67 -1.01 -19.12
CA SER A 237 -5.88 -2.20 -18.74
C SER A 237 -4.37 -1.99 -18.68
N ASN A 238 -3.86 -0.80 -19.00
CA ASN A 238 -2.43 -0.54 -19.17
C ASN A 238 -1.82 0.37 -18.10
N GLY A 239 -2.47 0.50 -16.94
CA GLY A 239 -1.98 1.34 -15.85
C GLY A 239 -0.83 0.72 -15.06
N ASN A 240 -0.26 1.52 -14.17
CA ASN A 240 0.79 1.10 -13.24
C ASN A 240 0.17 0.32 -12.07
N TYR A 241 0.79 -0.77 -11.65
CA TYR A 241 0.37 -1.47 -10.44
C TYR A 241 0.59 -0.59 -9.20
N LEU A 242 -0.40 -0.55 -8.31
CA LEU A 242 -0.38 0.24 -7.09
C LEU A 242 0.44 -0.46 -5.99
N ALA A 243 1.76 -0.50 -6.16
CA ALA A 243 2.67 -1.22 -5.27
C ALA A 243 2.50 -0.88 -3.77
N TYR A 244 1.88 0.26 -3.46
CA TYR A 244 1.70 0.77 -2.10
C TYR A 244 0.37 0.39 -1.45
N CYS A 245 -0.62 -0.09 -2.23
CA CYS A 245 -1.95 -0.47 -1.71
C CYS A 245 -2.66 -1.48 -2.60
N CYS A 246 -3.86 -1.82 -2.16
CA CYS A 246 -4.89 -2.35 -3.05
C CYS A 246 -4.47 -3.69 -3.70
N LEU A 247 -3.85 -4.55 -2.91
CA LEU A 247 -3.64 -5.97 -3.21
C LEU A 247 -4.85 -6.73 -2.69
N ASP A 248 -5.65 -7.29 -3.59
CA ASP A 248 -6.81 -8.08 -3.24
C ASP A 248 -6.42 -9.55 -3.07
N SER A 249 -6.85 -10.14 -1.97
CA SER A 249 -6.61 -11.55 -1.65
C SER A 249 -7.61 -12.02 -0.58
N THR A 250 -7.60 -13.31 -0.27
CA THR A 250 -8.39 -13.84 0.84
C THR A 250 -7.72 -13.55 2.20
N ALA A 251 -8.50 -13.55 3.27
CA ALA A 251 -7.94 -13.42 4.62
C ALA A 251 -6.96 -14.55 4.94
N SER A 252 -7.22 -15.76 4.43
CA SER A 252 -6.32 -16.92 4.58
C SER A 252 -4.97 -16.69 3.90
N ASP A 253 -4.97 -16.12 2.71
CA ASP A 253 -3.74 -15.87 1.97
C ASP A 253 -2.90 -14.76 2.61
N PHE A 254 -3.54 -13.71 3.11
CA PHE A 254 -2.83 -12.73 3.96
C PHE A 254 -2.23 -13.39 5.21
N ALA A 255 -2.94 -14.35 5.81
CA ALA A 255 -2.43 -15.08 6.98
C ALA A 255 -1.24 -15.99 6.63
N LYS A 256 -1.20 -16.62 5.44
CA LYS A 256 -0.02 -17.39 4.98
C LYS A 256 1.21 -16.48 4.87
N PHE A 257 1.08 -15.30 4.29
CA PHE A 257 2.17 -14.33 4.25
C PHE A 257 2.63 -13.92 5.65
N GLY A 258 1.70 -13.58 6.54
CA GLY A 258 2.03 -13.26 7.93
C GLY A 258 2.70 -14.42 8.68
N TYR A 259 2.26 -15.65 8.43
CA TYR A 259 2.88 -16.83 9.03
C TYR A 259 4.31 -17.08 8.51
N MET A 260 4.53 -16.91 7.22
CA MET A 260 5.88 -16.98 6.62
C MET A 260 6.82 -15.96 7.27
N LEU A 261 6.36 -14.71 7.48
CA LEU A 261 7.14 -13.68 8.19
C LEU A 261 7.45 -14.10 9.64
N LEU A 262 6.49 -14.69 10.34
CA LEU A 262 6.68 -15.21 11.72
C LEU A 262 7.79 -16.28 11.77
N LEU A 263 7.93 -17.07 10.71
CA LEU A 263 8.99 -18.09 10.58
C LEU A 263 10.33 -17.51 10.06
N GLY A 264 10.49 -16.19 10.02
CA GLY A 264 11.73 -15.55 9.57
C GLY A 264 11.93 -15.56 8.05
N GLY A 265 10.86 -15.65 7.28
CA GLY A 265 10.90 -15.68 5.82
C GLY A 265 11.17 -17.07 5.22
N ILE A 266 11.05 -18.12 6.03
CA ILE A 266 11.22 -19.50 5.58
C ILE A 266 9.84 -20.12 5.33
N SER A 267 9.70 -20.82 4.23
CA SER A 267 8.53 -21.63 3.91
C SER A 267 9.00 -23.06 3.61
N ASP A 268 8.38 -24.03 4.26
CA ASP A 268 8.64 -25.46 4.03
C ASP A 268 7.96 -25.97 2.73
N GLY A 269 7.63 -25.07 1.82
CA GLY A 269 6.89 -25.20 0.61
C GLY A 269 7.26 -25.87 -0.57
#